data_8379c38963e76e19646e51f8c749bec3
#
_entry.id   8379c38963e76e19646e51f8c749bec3
#
_cell.length_a   1.000
_cell.length_b   1.000
_cell.length_c   1.000
_cell.angle_alpha   90.00
_cell.angle_beta   90.00
_cell.angle_gamma   90.00
#
_symmetry.space_group_name_H-M   'P 1'
#
loop_
_entity.id
_entity.type
_entity.pdbx_description
1 polymer ?
#
loop_
_entity_poly.entity_id
_entity_poly.type
_entity_poly.pdbx_seq_one_letter_code
_entity_poly.pdbx_strand_id
1 'polypeptide(L)'
;MSYSPRDIIKCYSKNAEIEDRAEKDLSLRTEIPREFIKRYIKPVDNVLDAGGGTGINTIMMARISKSVTLLDITPRILELARLNVEKESIKDRIEIVEGDICDLNQFEDENFSFVVCVGDALSYVLDQREEALSELVRVVERGSILILGTDSKYGFLRLKLAQGKIKDAKEILNASETYCGMGPRTHLYTVGEMRVLLEQNGCQLLEVASTPSISNTFDVTHYIEMNMWDDLKGIELEICTTPELLGIGLHLLFVAQKG
;
A
#
# COMPACT_ATOMS: atom_id res chain seq x y z
N MET A 1 -18.47 -0.97 9.82
CA MET A 1 -19.34 -0.86 8.62
C MET A 1 -18.90 -1.90 7.62
N SER A 2 -19.76 -2.31 6.69
CA SER A 2 -19.40 -3.34 5.72
C SER A 2 -18.66 -2.76 4.51
N TYR A 3 -17.76 -3.53 3.98
CA TYR A 3 -17.04 -3.28 2.73
C TYR A 3 -18.02 -3.12 1.55
N SER A 4 -17.72 -2.20 0.65
CA SER A 4 -18.53 -1.95 -0.54
C SER A 4 -17.62 -1.74 -1.77
N PRO A 5 -17.43 -2.75 -2.62
CA PRO A 5 -16.69 -2.62 -3.88
C PRO A 5 -17.19 -1.44 -4.73
N ARG A 6 -18.52 -1.24 -4.78
CA ARG A 6 -19.13 -0.14 -5.55
C ARG A 6 -18.70 1.24 -5.09
N ASP A 7 -18.53 1.44 -3.78
CA ASP A 7 -18.12 2.74 -3.24
C ASP A 7 -16.64 3.01 -3.53
N ILE A 8 -15.79 1.98 -3.49
CA ILE A 8 -14.39 2.05 -3.90
C ILE A 8 -14.30 2.41 -5.38
N ILE A 9 -14.94 1.61 -6.26
CA ILE A 9 -14.95 1.83 -7.70
C ILE A 9 -15.44 3.25 -8.04
N LYS A 10 -16.55 3.68 -7.43
CA LYS A 10 -17.11 5.03 -7.66
C LYS A 10 -16.14 6.13 -7.25
N CYS A 11 -15.50 5.98 -6.09
CA CYS A 11 -14.55 6.96 -5.57
C CYS A 11 -13.32 7.08 -6.48
N TYR A 12 -12.66 5.96 -6.75
CA TYR A 12 -11.43 5.93 -7.53
C TYR A 12 -11.67 6.22 -9.01
N SER A 13 -12.80 5.81 -9.60
CA SER A 13 -13.18 6.24 -10.96
C SER A 13 -13.32 7.76 -11.09
N LYS A 14 -13.88 8.42 -10.08
CA LYS A 14 -14.03 9.89 -10.07
C LYS A 14 -12.70 10.62 -9.92
N ASN A 15 -11.74 10.02 -9.23
CA ASN A 15 -10.46 10.65 -8.86
C ASN A 15 -9.25 10.04 -9.61
N ALA A 16 -9.48 9.24 -10.66
CA ALA A 16 -8.44 8.45 -11.31
C ALA A 16 -7.24 9.27 -11.80
N GLU A 17 -7.47 10.44 -12.39
CA GLU A 17 -6.42 11.33 -12.87
C GLU A 17 -5.64 11.99 -11.72
N ILE A 18 -6.28 12.17 -10.56
CA ILE A 18 -5.62 12.68 -9.34
C ILE A 18 -4.70 11.59 -8.78
N GLU A 19 -5.19 10.34 -8.73
CA GLU A 19 -4.37 9.18 -8.29
C GLU A 19 -3.18 8.97 -9.21
N ASP A 20 -3.38 8.98 -10.54
CA ASP A 20 -2.28 8.83 -11.51
C ASP A 20 -1.20 9.90 -11.31
N ARG A 21 -1.59 11.14 -11.03
CA ARG A 21 -0.65 12.20 -10.71
C ARG A 21 0.05 11.95 -9.37
N ALA A 22 -0.73 11.61 -8.32
CA ALA A 22 -0.17 11.40 -6.99
C ALA A 22 0.84 10.24 -6.94
N GLU A 23 0.63 9.17 -7.73
CA GLU A 23 1.59 8.07 -7.84
C GLU A 23 2.89 8.47 -8.58
N LYS A 24 2.81 9.45 -9.50
CA LYS A 24 3.95 9.98 -10.27
C LYS A 24 4.69 11.09 -9.54
N ASP A 25 4.01 11.82 -8.67
CA ASP A 25 4.59 12.94 -7.94
C ASP A 25 5.63 12.46 -6.92
N LEU A 26 6.62 13.32 -6.69
CA LEU A 26 7.68 13.08 -5.72
C LEU A 26 7.09 13.12 -4.31
N SER A 27 7.07 11.97 -3.65
CA SER A 27 6.46 11.81 -2.32
C SER A 27 7.14 10.72 -1.52
N LEU A 28 7.49 10.99 -0.27
CA LEU A 28 8.04 9.98 0.64
C LEU A 28 7.04 8.85 0.94
N ARG A 29 5.74 9.12 0.84
CA ARG A 29 4.69 8.11 0.94
C ARG A 29 4.84 7.01 -0.13
N THR A 30 5.29 7.37 -1.32
CA THR A 30 5.50 6.42 -2.44
C THR A 30 6.94 5.93 -2.51
N GLU A 31 7.92 6.81 -2.23
CA GLU A 31 9.35 6.49 -2.34
C GLU A 31 9.81 5.46 -1.29
N ILE A 32 9.40 5.60 -0.03
CA ILE A 32 9.82 4.67 1.03
C ILE A 32 9.33 3.23 0.74
N PRO A 33 8.05 2.95 0.44
CA PRO A 33 7.61 1.61 0.03
C PRO A 33 8.38 1.06 -1.18
N ARG A 34 8.70 1.90 -2.17
CA ARG A 34 9.50 1.49 -3.35
C ARG A 34 10.90 1.02 -2.98
N GLU A 35 11.57 1.67 -2.01
CA GLU A 35 12.87 1.23 -1.54
C GLU A 35 12.79 -0.13 -0.81
N PHE A 36 11.74 -0.38 -0.03
CA PHE A 36 11.48 -1.69 0.56
C PHE A 36 11.19 -2.75 -0.51
N ILE A 37 10.35 -2.47 -1.49
CA ILE A 37 10.08 -3.38 -2.61
C ILE A 37 11.40 -3.74 -3.33
N LYS A 38 12.23 -2.75 -3.68
CA LYS A 38 13.52 -2.97 -4.34
C LYS A 38 14.50 -3.82 -3.52
N ARG A 39 14.44 -3.76 -2.18
CA ARG A 39 15.28 -4.53 -1.28
C ARG A 39 14.97 -6.03 -1.32
N TYR A 40 13.69 -6.38 -1.51
CA TYR A 40 13.22 -7.75 -1.40
C TYR A 40 12.95 -8.44 -2.74
N ILE A 41 12.58 -7.70 -3.78
CA ILE A 41 12.26 -8.24 -5.11
C ILE A 41 13.49 -8.81 -5.81
N LYS A 42 13.31 -9.94 -6.50
CA LYS A 42 14.38 -10.64 -7.23
C LYS A 42 14.08 -10.74 -8.73
N PRO A 43 15.12 -10.86 -9.58
CA PRO A 43 14.93 -10.98 -11.04
C PRO A 43 14.12 -12.21 -11.49
N VAL A 44 14.02 -13.24 -10.65
CA VAL A 44 13.30 -14.48 -10.94
C VAL A 44 11.84 -14.45 -10.49
N ASP A 45 11.42 -13.41 -9.77
CA ASP A 45 10.11 -13.36 -9.15
C ASP A 45 8.98 -13.23 -10.19
N ASN A 46 7.90 -13.97 -9.91
CA ASN A 46 6.57 -13.74 -10.45
C ASN A 46 5.79 -12.96 -9.38
N VAL A 47 5.42 -11.72 -9.69
CA VAL A 47 4.93 -10.74 -8.72
C VAL A 47 3.44 -10.51 -8.88
N LEU A 48 2.70 -10.45 -7.75
CA LEU A 48 1.36 -9.85 -7.69
C LEU A 48 1.47 -8.44 -7.09
N ASP A 49 1.00 -7.44 -7.83
CA ASP A 49 0.76 -6.07 -7.37
C ASP A 49 -0.75 -5.89 -7.12
N ALA A 50 -1.17 -6.20 -5.90
CA ALA A 50 -2.57 -6.24 -5.49
C ALA A 50 -3.06 -4.85 -5.06
N GLY A 51 -4.03 -4.28 -5.76
CA GLY A 51 -4.40 -2.87 -5.67
C GLY A 51 -3.34 -1.99 -6.33
N GLY A 52 -2.79 -2.43 -7.45
CA GLY A 52 -1.65 -1.82 -8.14
C GLY A 52 -1.89 -0.46 -8.78
N GLY A 53 -3.12 0.06 -8.67
CA GLY A 53 -3.47 1.42 -9.09
C GLY A 53 -3.18 1.70 -10.55
N THR A 54 -2.55 2.83 -10.85
CA THR A 54 -2.22 3.23 -12.22
C THR A 54 -0.93 2.60 -12.76
N GLY A 55 -0.35 1.62 -12.03
CA GLY A 55 0.71 0.74 -12.48
C GLY A 55 2.13 1.30 -12.35
N ILE A 56 2.33 2.39 -11.64
CA ILE A 56 3.68 3.00 -11.50
C ILE A 56 4.62 2.08 -10.72
N ASN A 57 4.15 1.46 -9.63
CA ASN A 57 4.92 0.46 -8.90
C ASN A 57 5.07 -0.84 -9.70
N THR A 58 4.01 -1.26 -10.41
CA THR A 58 4.04 -2.40 -11.36
C THR A 58 5.16 -2.27 -12.38
N ILE A 59 5.26 -1.10 -13.04
CA ILE A 59 6.31 -0.81 -14.02
C ILE A 59 7.70 -0.88 -13.38
N MET A 60 7.86 -0.31 -12.19
CA MET A 60 9.13 -0.39 -11.46
C MET A 60 9.51 -1.85 -11.15
N MET A 61 8.58 -2.65 -10.67
CA MET A 61 8.81 -4.07 -10.36
C MET A 61 9.10 -4.89 -11.60
N ALA A 62 8.40 -4.66 -12.72
CA ALA A 62 8.62 -5.38 -13.97
C ALA A 62 9.99 -5.11 -14.62
N ARG A 63 10.65 -3.99 -14.28
CA ARG A 63 12.03 -3.72 -14.69
C ARG A 63 13.05 -4.61 -13.95
N ILE A 64 12.67 -5.15 -12.79
CA ILE A 64 13.55 -5.96 -11.92
C ILE A 64 13.19 -7.43 -12.02
N SER A 65 11.90 -7.78 -11.95
CA SER A 65 11.40 -9.14 -11.86
C SER A 65 11.18 -9.81 -13.21
N LYS A 66 10.82 -11.08 -13.18
CA LYS A 66 10.48 -11.88 -14.37
C LYS A 66 9.16 -11.43 -14.98
N SER A 67 8.13 -11.28 -14.15
CA SER A 67 6.78 -10.87 -14.57
C SER A 67 6.03 -10.23 -13.40
N VAL A 68 5.05 -9.38 -13.70
CA VAL A 68 4.16 -8.75 -12.72
C VAL A 68 2.72 -8.85 -13.19
N THR A 69 1.83 -9.31 -12.33
CA THR A 69 0.39 -9.20 -12.50
C THR A 69 -0.10 -8.02 -11.66
N LEU A 70 -0.61 -6.99 -12.32
CA LEU A 70 -1.31 -5.88 -11.69
C LEU A 70 -2.77 -6.25 -11.52
N LEU A 71 -3.27 -6.21 -10.30
CA LEU A 71 -4.69 -6.40 -9.98
C LEU A 71 -5.24 -5.13 -9.35
N ASP A 72 -6.36 -4.62 -9.87
CA ASP A 72 -7.14 -3.53 -9.26
C ASP A 72 -8.62 -3.72 -9.52
N ILE A 73 -9.46 -3.25 -8.61
CA ILE A 73 -10.92 -3.39 -8.69
C ILE A 73 -11.57 -2.34 -9.58
N THR A 74 -10.85 -1.25 -9.91
CA THR A 74 -11.40 -0.04 -10.52
C THR A 74 -11.12 0.01 -12.03
N PRO A 75 -12.11 -0.24 -12.92
CA PRO A 75 -11.88 -0.27 -14.37
C PRO A 75 -11.22 1.01 -14.92
N ARG A 76 -11.61 2.19 -14.41
CA ARG A 76 -11.03 3.47 -14.85
C ARG A 76 -9.56 3.62 -14.48
N ILE A 77 -9.15 3.12 -13.32
CA ILE A 77 -7.75 3.06 -12.90
C ILE A 77 -6.96 2.13 -13.81
N LEU A 78 -7.52 0.95 -14.13
CA LEU A 78 -6.87 0.00 -15.04
C LEU A 78 -6.73 0.54 -16.48
N GLU A 79 -7.63 1.40 -16.95
CA GLU A 79 -7.44 2.11 -18.21
C GLU A 79 -6.17 2.98 -18.19
N LEU A 80 -5.94 3.73 -17.10
CA LEU A 80 -4.74 4.54 -16.93
C LEU A 80 -3.50 3.65 -16.80
N ALA A 81 -3.59 2.54 -16.07
CA ALA A 81 -2.50 1.57 -15.96
C ALA A 81 -2.09 1.04 -17.35
N ARG A 82 -3.05 0.64 -18.19
CA ARG A 82 -2.77 0.21 -19.57
C ARG A 82 -2.06 1.30 -20.38
N LEU A 83 -2.50 2.57 -20.27
CA LEU A 83 -1.86 3.70 -20.95
C LEU A 83 -0.44 3.98 -20.45
N ASN A 84 -0.17 3.76 -19.17
CA ASN A 84 1.18 3.91 -18.60
C ASN A 84 2.09 2.75 -19.06
N VAL A 85 1.62 1.52 -18.96
CA VAL A 85 2.37 0.31 -19.33
C VAL A 85 2.68 0.27 -20.82
N GLU A 86 1.75 0.69 -21.70
CA GLU A 86 1.95 0.67 -23.16
C GLU A 86 3.15 1.52 -23.63
N LYS A 87 3.54 2.52 -22.85
CA LYS A 87 4.71 3.37 -23.13
C LYS A 87 6.05 2.70 -22.79
N GLU A 88 6.00 1.56 -22.09
CA GLU A 88 7.19 0.90 -21.55
C GLU A 88 7.67 -0.25 -22.46
N SER A 89 8.98 -0.39 -22.57
CA SER A 89 9.60 -1.48 -23.34
C SER A 89 9.44 -2.87 -22.69
N ILE A 90 8.98 -2.90 -21.42
CA ILE A 90 8.80 -4.12 -20.61
C ILE A 90 7.34 -4.55 -20.51
N LYS A 91 6.45 -3.99 -21.31
CA LYS A 91 5.00 -4.25 -21.27
C LYS A 91 4.64 -5.73 -21.37
N ASP A 92 5.40 -6.51 -22.12
CA ASP A 92 5.19 -7.95 -22.28
C ASP A 92 5.44 -8.77 -21.01
N ARG A 93 5.98 -8.13 -19.95
CA ARG A 93 6.15 -8.74 -18.63
C ARG A 93 5.01 -8.39 -17.67
N ILE A 94 4.04 -7.59 -18.10
CA ILE A 94 2.98 -7.06 -17.24
C ILE A 94 1.62 -7.58 -17.73
N GLU A 95 0.93 -8.28 -16.84
CA GLU A 95 -0.47 -8.64 -17.01
C GLU A 95 -1.33 -7.67 -16.19
N ILE A 96 -2.46 -7.21 -16.74
CA ILE A 96 -3.39 -6.29 -16.05
C ILE A 96 -4.74 -6.97 -15.90
N VAL A 97 -5.13 -7.23 -14.67
CA VAL A 97 -6.32 -7.99 -14.28
C VAL A 97 -7.27 -7.12 -13.46
N GLU A 98 -8.55 -7.16 -13.80
CA GLU A 98 -9.61 -6.57 -12.96
C GLU A 98 -10.00 -7.58 -11.88
N GLY A 99 -9.96 -7.20 -10.60
CA GLY A 99 -10.30 -8.08 -9.50
C GLY A 99 -10.27 -7.40 -8.13
N ASP A 100 -10.89 -8.06 -7.18
CA ASP A 100 -10.98 -7.63 -5.78
C ASP A 100 -9.96 -8.42 -4.95
N ILE A 101 -9.22 -7.74 -4.07
CA ILE A 101 -8.26 -8.41 -3.15
C ILE A 101 -8.95 -9.33 -2.12
N CYS A 102 -10.27 -9.18 -1.95
CA CYS A 102 -11.07 -10.07 -1.11
C CYS A 102 -11.44 -11.39 -1.81
N ASP A 103 -11.24 -11.50 -3.13
CA ASP A 103 -11.54 -12.68 -3.94
C ASP A 103 -10.48 -12.86 -5.03
N LEU A 104 -9.45 -13.64 -4.73
CA LEU A 104 -8.36 -13.98 -5.64
C LEU A 104 -8.50 -15.39 -6.24
N ASN A 105 -9.72 -15.92 -6.35
CA ASN A 105 -9.99 -17.27 -6.85
C ASN A 105 -9.53 -17.52 -8.29
N GLN A 106 -9.25 -16.46 -9.08
CA GLN A 106 -8.64 -16.57 -10.40
C GLN A 106 -7.16 -16.99 -10.37
N PHE A 107 -6.54 -16.95 -9.19
CA PHE A 107 -5.16 -17.37 -8.97
C PHE A 107 -5.11 -18.63 -8.10
N GLU A 108 -4.24 -19.56 -8.48
CA GLU A 108 -3.99 -20.78 -7.70
C GLU A 108 -3.26 -20.46 -6.38
N ASP A 109 -3.30 -21.41 -5.45
CA ASP A 109 -2.49 -21.32 -4.24
C ASP A 109 -1.00 -21.28 -4.61
N GLU A 110 -0.24 -20.45 -3.89
CA GLU A 110 1.21 -20.34 -4.08
C GLU A 110 1.62 -19.98 -5.54
N ASN A 111 0.82 -19.14 -6.19
CA ASN A 111 1.02 -18.72 -7.59
C ASN A 111 2.11 -17.65 -7.78
N PHE A 112 2.44 -16.90 -6.72
CA PHE A 112 3.37 -15.76 -6.79
C PHE A 112 4.53 -15.91 -5.81
N SER A 113 5.76 -15.66 -6.28
CA SER A 113 6.95 -15.67 -5.43
C SER A 113 7.19 -14.33 -4.70
N PHE A 114 6.41 -13.31 -5.00
CA PHE A 114 6.44 -12.02 -4.32
C PHE A 114 5.08 -11.33 -4.43
N VAL A 115 4.51 -10.90 -3.31
CA VAL A 115 3.22 -10.20 -3.28
C VAL A 115 3.38 -8.82 -2.68
N VAL A 116 2.84 -7.82 -3.35
CA VAL A 116 2.81 -6.43 -2.88
C VAL A 116 1.35 -5.96 -2.85
N CYS A 117 0.93 -5.39 -1.73
CA CYS A 117 -0.35 -4.72 -1.57
C CYS A 117 -0.10 -3.41 -0.82
N VAL A 118 0.34 -2.38 -1.54
CA VAL A 118 0.65 -1.04 -0.98
C VAL A 118 -0.32 -0.01 -1.51
N GLY A 119 -0.33 1.19 -0.94
CA GLY A 119 -1.30 2.23 -1.32
C GLY A 119 -2.66 2.06 -0.65
N ASP A 120 -2.69 1.38 0.49
CA ASP A 120 -3.80 1.30 1.44
C ASP A 120 -5.02 0.47 0.99
N ALA A 121 -4.91 -0.34 -0.10
CA ALA A 121 -6.02 -1.18 -0.58
C ALA A 121 -6.60 -2.07 0.54
N LEU A 122 -5.73 -2.65 1.39
CA LEU A 122 -6.14 -3.47 2.54
C LEU A 122 -6.91 -2.66 3.61
N SER A 123 -6.72 -1.36 3.69
CA SER A 123 -7.45 -0.49 4.63
C SER A 123 -8.89 -0.23 4.20
N TYR A 124 -9.19 -0.33 2.90
CA TYR A 124 -10.53 -0.06 2.38
C TYR A 124 -11.50 -1.24 2.44
N VAL A 125 -11.00 -2.45 2.68
CA VAL A 125 -11.85 -3.65 2.73
C VAL A 125 -12.58 -3.85 4.07
N LEU A 126 -12.38 -2.99 5.03
CA LEU A 126 -13.12 -2.86 6.30
C LEU A 126 -13.29 -4.20 7.04
N ASP A 127 -14.54 -4.71 7.11
CA ASP A 127 -14.90 -5.96 7.76
C ASP A 127 -14.43 -7.22 7.01
N GLN A 128 -13.98 -7.10 5.75
CA GLN A 128 -13.40 -8.20 4.96
C GLN A 128 -11.86 -8.24 5.00
N ARG A 129 -11.22 -7.52 5.93
CA ARG A 129 -9.76 -7.43 6.00
C ARG A 129 -9.06 -8.76 6.33
N GLU A 130 -9.73 -9.63 7.08
CA GLU A 130 -9.20 -10.96 7.40
C GLU A 130 -9.24 -11.87 6.17
N GLU A 131 -10.34 -11.83 5.42
CA GLU A 131 -10.52 -12.54 4.15
C GLU A 131 -9.51 -12.04 3.10
N ALA A 132 -9.38 -10.73 2.94
CA ALA A 132 -8.42 -10.14 1.99
C ALA A 132 -6.98 -10.53 2.33
N LEU A 133 -6.59 -10.47 3.61
CA LEU A 133 -5.25 -10.90 4.03
C LEU A 133 -5.05 -12.40 3.81
N SER A 134 -6.04 -13.23 4.10
CA SER A 134 -5.99 -14.67 3.87
C SER A 134 -5.78 -15.00 2.38
N GLU A 135 -6.48 -14.30 1.48
CA GLU A 135 -6.31 -14.47 0.03
C GLU A 135 -4.92 -14.04 -0.44
N LEU A 136 -4.41 -12.88 0.01
CA LEU A 136 -3.04 -12.44 -0.29
C LEU A 136 -2.00 -13.45 0.19
N VAL A 137 -2.18 -14.03 1.37
CA VAL A 137 -1.28 -15.06 1.92
C VAL A 137 -1.47 -16.39 1.18
N ARG A 138 -2.68 -16.75 0.75
CA ARG A 138 -2.93 -17.99 0.01
C ARG A 138 -2.12 -18.01 -1.29
N VAL A 139 -2.15 -16.92 -2.05
CA VAL A 139 -1.54 -16.85 -3.38
C VAL A 139 -0.02 -16.64 -3.37
N VAL A 140 0.60 -16.25 -2.25
CA VAL A 140 2.06 -16.17 -2.15
C VAL A 140 2.65 -17.54 -1.84
N GLU A 141 3.79 -17.88 -2.44
CA GLU A 141 4.54 -19.12 -2.23
C GLU A 141 5.08 -19.20 -0.80
N ARG A 142 5.23 -20.42 -0.27
CA ARG A 142 5.88 -20.65 1.04
C ARG A 142 7.33 -20.17 1.02
N GLY A 143 7.74 -19.53 2.11
CA GLY A 143 9.08 -18.94 2.24
C GLY A 143 9.25 -17.64 1.48
N SER A 144 8.24 -17.18 0.75
CA SER A 144 8.26 -15.95 -0.04
C SER A 144 7.77 -14.74 0.75
N ILE A 145 8.06 -13.55 0.22
CA ILE A 145 7.79 -12.27 0.88
C ILE A 145 6.49 -11.67 0.39
N LEU A 146 5.80 -11.06 1.37
CA LEU A 146 4.66 -10.20 1.09
C LEU A 146 4.88 -8.84 1.76
N ILE A 147 4.61 -7.75 1.03
CA ILE A 147 4.71 -6.37 1.51
C ILE A 147 3.33 -5.74 1.50
N LEU A 148 2.90 -5.26 2.68
CA LEU A 148 1.57 -4.67 2.89
C LEU A 148 1.70 -3.22 3.32
N GLY A 149 0.92 -2.33 2.71
CA GLY A 149 0.75 -0.94 3.13
C GLY A 149 -0.64 -0.71 3.70
N THR A 150 -0.74 0.02 4.81
CA THR A 150 -2.02 0.31 5.46
C THR A 150 -2.05 1.72 6.04
N ASP A 151 -3.26 2.24 6.25
CA ASP A 151 -3.49 3.46 7.03
C ASP A 151 -3.17 3.25 8.52
N SER A 152 -2.47 4.21 9.13
CA SER A 152 -2.03 4.15 10.52
C SER A 152 -3.03 4.79 11.47
N LYS A 153 -3.46 4.06 12.51
CA LYS A 153 -4.40 4.55 13.52
C LYS A 153 -3.91 5.83 14.19
N TYR A 154 -2.69 5.83 14.69
CA TYR A 154 -2.17 6.97 15.43
C TYR A 154 -1.72 8.11 14.52
N GLY A 155 -1.29 7.83 13.31
CA GLY A 155 -1.01 8.82 12.29
C GLY A 155 -2.27 9.62 11.90
N PHE A 156 -3.37 8.93 11.63
CA PHE A 156 -4.66 9.57 11.34
C PHE A 156 -5.25 10.28 12.56
N LEU A 157 -5.12 9.71 13.77
CA LEU A 157 -5.52 10.37 15.01
C LEU A 157 -4.81 11.72 15.16
N ARG A 158 -3.48 11.73 14.98
CA ARG A 158 -2.67 12.95 15.01
C ARG A 158 -3.13 13.96 13.95
N LEU A 159 -3.38 13.49 12.70
CA LEU A 159 -3.86 14.34 11.62
C LEU A 159 -5.20 15.00 11.96
N LYS A 160 -6.19 14.23 12.47
CA LYS A 160 -7.51 14.78 12.85
C LYS A 160 -7.39 15.79 14.00
N LEU A 161 -6.51 15.54 14.97
CA LEU A 161 -6.24 16.49 16.06
C LEU A 161 -5.60 17.79 15.52
N ALA A 162 -4.61 17.69 14.64
CA ALA A 162 -3.97 18.85 14.01
C ALA A 162 -4.96 19.70 13.19
N GLN A 163 -5.99 19.05 12.61
CA GLN A 163 -7.09 19.72 11.91
C GLN A 163 -8.21 20.26 12.82
N GLY A 164 -8.10 20.11 14.14
CA GLY A 164 -9.15 20.47 15.09
C GLY A 164 -10.41 19.58 15.05
N LYS A 165 -10.36 18.44 14.38
CA LYS A 165 -11.49 17.52 14.19
C LYS A 165 -11.63 16.53 15.36
N ILE A 166 -11.97 17.06 16.54
CA ILE A 166 -12.04 16.28 17.80
C ILE A 166 -13.05 15.14 17.73
N LYS A 167 -14.17 15.31 17.04
CA LYS A 167 -15.19 14.24 16.89
C LYS A 167 -14.62 13.06 16.13
N ASP A 168 -13.96 13.30 14.98
CA ASP A 168 -13.33 12.28 14.16
C ASP A 168 -12.21 11.58 14.94
N ALA A 169 -11.41 12.33 15.70
CA ALA A 169 -10.36 11.78 16.56
C ALA A 169 -10.91 10.81 17.63
N LYS A 170 -12.05 11.15 18.27
CA LYS A 170 -12.73 10.24 19.19
C LYS A 170 -13.29 9.00 18.51
N GLU A 171 -13.81 9.13 17.29
CA GLU A 171 -14.29 7.99 16.50
C GLU A 171 -13.13 7.02 16.18
N ILE A 172 -11.98 7.54 15.78
CA ILE A 172 -10.76 6.72 15.55
C ILE A 172 -10.37 5.92 16.79
N LEU A 173 -10.40 6.53 17.97
CA LEU A 173 -10.06 5.83 19.21
C LEU A 173 -11.01 4.66 19.50
N ASN A 174 -12.30 4.82 19.20
CA ASN A 174 -13.33 3.86 19.53
C ASN A 174 -13.49 2.75 18.47
N ALA A 175 -13.42 3.10 17.17
CA ALA A 175 -13.79 2.21 16.07
C ALA A 175 -12.62 1.83 15.15
N SER A 176 -11.44 2.46 15.26
CA SER A 176 -10.31 2.28 14.32
C SER A 176 -10.70 2.54 12.85
N GLU A 177 -11.67 3.42 12.62
CA GLU A 177 -12.15 3.76 11.28
C GLU A 177 -12.34 5.26 11.13
N THR A 178 -12.18 5.77 9.90
CA THR A 178 -12.46 7.17 9.54
C THR A 178 -12.74 7.28 8.04
N TYR A 179 -13.05 8.48 7.57
CA TYR A 179 -13.05 8.79 6.16
C TYR A 179 -11.67 9.28 5.73
N CYS A 180 -11.10 8.68 4.69
CA CYS A 180 -9.93 9.18 3.98
C CYS A 180 -10.27 10.49 3.26
N GLY A 181 -9.29 11.36 3.01
CA GLY A 181 -9.51 12.72 2.49
C GLY A 181 -10.26 12.81 1.17
N MET A 182 -10.05 11.87 0.26
CA MET A 182 -10.73 11.82 -1.05
C MET A 182 -11.72 10.66 -1.16
N GLY A 183 -11.78 9.80 -0.16
CA GLY A 183 -12.23 8.49 -0.41
C GLY A 183 -13.29 7.93 0.50
N PRO A 184 -13.45 6.64 0.35
CA PRO A 184 -14.33 5.84 1.16
C PRO A 184 -13.86 5.80 2.60
N ARG A 185 -14.62 5.11 3.43
CA ARG A 185 -14.23 4.80 4.79
C ARG A 185 -13.03 3.85 4.77
N THR A 186 -12.10 4.06 5.69
CA THR A 186 -10.88 3.27 5.82
C THR A 186 -10.75 2.70 7.24
N HIS A 187 -10.24 1.47 7.36
CA HIS A 187 -9.81 0.89 8.62
C HIS A 187 -8.37 1.34 8.92
N LEU A 188 -8.13 1.68 10.16
CA LEU A 188 -6.85 2.21 10.62
C LEU A 188 -6.13 1.17 11.49
N TYR A 189 -5.03 0.66 11.00
CA TYR A 189 -4.27 -0.39 11.66
C TYR A 189 -3.32 0.12 12.73
N THR A 190 -3.06 -0.74 13.70
CA THR A 190 -1.90 -0.63 14.58
C THR A 190 -0.88 -1.72 14.23
N VAL A 191 0.38 -1.52 14.63
CA VAL A 191 1.42 -2.56 14.45
C VAL A 191 1.04 -3.86 15.18
N GLY A 192 0.44 -3.74 16.37
CA GLY A 192 0.01 -4.92 17.14
C GLY A 192 -1.11 -5.70 16.47
N GLU A 193 -2.10 -5.01 15.88
CA GLU A 193 -3.20 -5.65 15.16
C GLU A 193 -2.68 -6.42 13.94
N MET A 194 -1.87 -5.77 13.09
CA MET A 194 -1.35 -6.42 11.88
C MET A 194 -0.42 -7.61 12.22
N ARG A 195 0.37 -7.51 13.28
CA ARG A 195 1.20 -8.63 13.77
C ARG A 195 0.34 -9.86 14.06
N VAL A 196 -0.76 -9.68 14.81
CA VAL A 196 -1.67 -10.78 15.16
C VAL A 196 -2.32 -11.37 13.91
N LEU A 197 -2.78 -10.53 12.98
CA LEU A 197 -3.39 -10.99 11.72
C LEU A 197 -2.40 -11.79 10.86
N LEU A 198 -1.16 -11.34 10.74
CA LEU A 198 -0.11 -12.05 10.01
C LEU A 198 0.24 -13.40 10.65
N GLU A 199 0.39 -13.44 11.98
CA GLU A 199 0.68 -14.68 12.73
C GLU A 199 -0.47 -15.70 12.58
N GLN A 200 -1.73 -15.26 12.64
CA GLN A 200 -2.91 -16.10 12.42
C GLN A 200 -2.95 -16.71 11.01
N ASN A 201 -2.39 -16.02 10.03
CA ASN A 201 -2.27 -16.50 8.65
C ASN A 201 -0.94 -17.24 8.37
N GLY A 202 -0.18 -17.61 9.40
CA GLY A 202 1.06 -18.37 9.25
C GLY A 202 2.24 -17.58 8.69
N CYS A 203 2.19 -16.24 8.79
CA CYS A 203 3.27 -15.37 8.33
C CYS A 203 4.13 -14.88 9.49
N GLN A 204 5.43 -14.83 9.27
CA GLN A 204 6.39 -14.18 10.17
C GLN A 204 6.54 -12.71 9.76
N LEU A 205 6.27 -11.79 10.67
CA LEU A 205 6.57 -10.36 10.48
C LEU A 205 8.08 -10.12 10.60
N LEU A 206 8.70 -9.63 9.52
CA LEU A 206 10.15 -9.38 9.45
C LEU A 206 10.49 -7.93 9.77
N GLU A 207 9.83 -6.98 9.12
CA GLU A 207 10.06 -5.54 9.30
C GLU A 207 8.74 -4.77 9.36
N VAL A 208 8.76 -3.64 10.08
CA VAL A 208 7.69 -2.64 10.06
C VAL A 208 8.31 -1.28 9.83
N ALA A 209 7.70 -0.47 8.96
CA ALA A 209 8.11 0.90 8.75
C ALA A 209 6.92 1.86 8.83
N SER A 210 7.19 3.08 9.28
CA SER A 210 6.29 4.23 9.18
C SER A 210 6.58 4.99 7.89
N THR A 211 5.56 5.33 7.09
CA THR A 211 5.80 5.88 5.74
C THR A 211 5.00 7.16 5.46
N PRO A 212 5.60 8.33 5.49
CA PRO A 212 6.88 8.66 6.16
C PRO A 212 6.73 8.79 7.68
N SER A 213 7.83 8.81 8.41
CA SER A 213 7.84 8.88 9.88
C SER A 213 7.58 10.29 10.39
N ILE A 214 8.48 11.23 10.12
CA ILE A 214 8.45 12.58 10.69
C ILE A 214 8.02 13.62 9.67
N SER A 215 8.46 13.52 8.41
CA SER A 215 8.27 14.55 7.40
C SER A 215 6.80 14.81 7.03
N ASN A 216 5.88 13.94 7.40
CA ASN A 216 4.44 14.19 7.25
C ASN A 216 3.88 15.19 8.30
N THR A 217 4.72 15.73 9.19
CA THR A 217 4.34 16.70 10.22
C THR A 217 4.59 18.14 9.82
N PHE A 218 5.31 18.37 8.72
CA PHE A 218 5.67 19.70 8.22
C PHE A 218 5.62 19.74 6.68
N ASP A 219 5.70 20.96 6.12
CA ASP A 219 5.76 21.16 4.68
C ASP A 219 7.16 20.78 4.15
N VAL A 220 7.21 19.83 3.22
CA VAL A 220 8.44 19.33 2.61
C VAL A 220 8.83 20.07 1.31
N THR A 221 8.01 21.00 0.85
CA THR A 221 8.22 21.74 -0.42
C THR A 221 9.59 22.42 -0.42
N HIS A 222 10.00 22.98 0.72
CA HIS A 222 11.31 23.62 0.88
C HIS A 222 12.49 22.69 0.51
N TYR A 223 12.42 21.39 0.86
CA TYR A 223 13.49 20.44 0.55
C TYR A 223 13.57 20.13 -0.95
N ILE A 224 12.44 20.17 -1.65
CA ILE A 224 12.40 20.03 -3.11
C ILE A 224 13.03 21.25 -3.78
N GLU A 225 12.62 22.46 -3.37
CA GLU A 225 13.13 23.74 -3.89
C GLU A 225 14.64 23.91 -3.68
N MET A 226 15.15 23.45 -2.55
CA MET A 226 16.57 23.49 -2.19
C MET A 226 17.39 22.32 -2.75
N ASN A 227 16.77 21.42 -3.55
CA ASN A 227 17.39 20.20 -4.08
C ASN A 227 17.99 19.29 -2.98
N MET A 228 17.29 19.21 -1.83
CA MET A 228 17.66 18.41 -0.65
C MET A 228 16.73 17.20 -0.47
N TRP A 229 15.99 16.83 -1.51
CA TRP A 229 15.01 15.74 -1.42
C TRP A 229 15.66 14.40 -1.08
N ASP A 230 16.79 14.08 -1.70
CA ASP A 230 17.48 12.80 -1.46
C ASP A 230 18.06 12.73 -0.04
N ASP A 231 18.50 13.86 0.53
CA ASP A 231 18.93 13.93 1.92
C ASP A 231 17.76 13.67 2.88
N LEU A 232 16.61 14.30 2.65
CA LEU A 232 15.41 14.09 3.44
C LEU A 232 14.94 12.63 3.33
N LYS A 233 14.91 12.06 2.11
CA LYS A 233 14.58 10.65 1.89
C LYS A 233 15.55 9.72 2.61
N GLY A 234 16.85 10.02 2.58
CA GLY A 234 17.88 9.27 3.30
C GLY A 234 17.63 9.23 4.80
N ILE A 235 17.31 10.37 5.41
CA ILE A 235 16.97 10.48 6.83
C ILE A 235 15.71 9.65 7.13
N GLU A 236 14.64 9.80 6.35
CA GLU A 236 13.40 9.05 6.57
C GLU A 236 13.60 7.54 6.43
N LEU A 237 14.41 7.08 5.48
CA LEU A 237 14.75 5.65 5.32
C LEU A 237 15.58 5.11 6.51
N GLU A 238 16.42 5.92 7.12
CA GLU A 238 17.20 5.53 8.30
C GLU A 238 16.30 5.36 9.53
N ILE A 239 15.30 6.23 9.70
CA ILE A 239 14.47 6.26 10.91
C ILE A 239 13.13 5.51 10.78
N CYS A 240 12.68 5.17 9.56
CA CYS A 240 11.31 4.65 9.33
C CYS A 240 11.00 3.34 10.08
N THR A 241 12.02 2.56 10.44
CA THR A 241 11.86 1.30 11.20
C THR A 241 12.11 1.47 12.70
N THR A 242 12.41 2.68 13.17
CA THR A 242 12.65 2.96 14.59
C THR A 242 11.38 2.69 15.41
N PRO A 243 11.41 1.80 16.42
CA PRO A 243 10.20 1.38 17.16
C PRO A 243 9.41 2.55 17.76
N GLU A 244 10.10 3.59 18.24
CA GLU A 244 9.50 4.78 18.86
C GLU A 244 8.75 5.66 17.86
N LEU A 245 9.01 5.48 16.54
CA LEU A 245 8.39 6.26 15.47
C LEU A 245 7.31 5.48 14.71
N LEU A 246 7.18 4.17 14.97
CA LEU A 246 6.14 3.37 14.34
C LEU A 246 4.75 3.88 14.72
N GLY A 247 3.91 4.11 13.71
CA GLY A 247 2.56 4.63 13.89
C GLY A 247 2.44 6.15 13.98
N ILE A 248 3.52 6.92 14.03
CA ILE A 248 3.47 8.39 13.93
C ILE A 248 3.12 8.82 12.50
N GLY A 249 3.65 8.14 11.50
CA GLY A 249 3.32 8.35 10.09
C GLY A 249 1.87 8.03 9.76
N LEU A 250 1.38 8.56 8.65
CA LEU A 250 0.00 8.32 8.19
C LEU A 250 -0.20 6.88 7.70
N HIS A 251 0.88 6.23 7.26
CA HIS A 251 0.83 4.87 6.74
C HIS A 251 1.85 3.99 7.45
N LEU A 252 1.54 2.71 7.51
CA LEU A 252 2.42 1.64 7.98
C LEU A 252 2.74 0.72 6.81
N LEU A 253 3.98 0.26 6.75
CA LEU A 253 4.44 -0.78 5.84
C LEU A 253 4.87 -2.00 6.64
N PHE A 254 4.44 -3.17 6.21
CA PHE A 254 4.77 -4.44 6.83
C PHE A 254 5.45 -5.34 5.81
N VAL A 255 6.60 -5.88 6.16
CA VAL A 255 7.27 -6.93 5.39
C VAL A 255 7.09 -8.24 6.15
N ALA A 256 6.48 -9.21 5.52
CA ALA A 256 6.20 -10.51 6.12
C ALA A 256 6.67 -11.65 5.21
N GLN A 257 6.94 -12.81 5.80
CA GLN A 257 7.31 -14.03 5.11
C GLN A 257 6.28 -15.12 5.43
N LYS A 258 5.74 -15.78 4.40
CA LYS A 258 4.86 -16.94 4.58
C LYS A 258 5.67 -18.15 5.05
N GLY A 259 5.17 -18.82 6.10
CA GLY A 259 5.77 -20.03 6.67
C GLY A 259 5.61 -21.31 5.85
#